data_0c304ea30de98d9f3da0c76190b41b1e
#
_entry.id   0c304ea30de98d9f3da0c76190b41b1e
#
_cell.length_a   1.000
_cell.length_b   1.000
_cell.length_c   1.000
_cell.angle_alpha   90.00
_cell.angle_beta   90.00
_cell.angle_gamma   90.00
#
_symmetry.space_group_name_H-M   'P 1'
#
loop_
_entity.id
_entity.type
_entity.pdbx_description
1 polymer ?
#
loop_
_entity_poly.entity_id
_entity_poly.type
_entity_poly.pdbx_seq_one_letter_code
_entity_poly.pdbx_strand_id
1 'polypeptide(L)'
;MRILVTGKGGQLGKSIQDLVVSTEQNDDFIFTGRKELDLSNENSIDRYFRANDGFDVVVNCAAYTAVDKAEGEQELADQINHLAVKKMAEIAIKQKAKLIHISTDYVFDGESDEPYTEVSKVNPINSYGKTKLAGEFAIRELMPINAIIIRTSWVYSEYGNNFVKTMLELDKEKSEINVVADQIGSPTYAADLARVVLAILNKKNYRCKKNK
;
A
#
# COMPACT_ATOMS: atom_id res chain seq x y z
N MET A 1 -9.56 -15.85 9.55
CA MET A 1 -8.14 -15.40 9.63
C MET A 1 -8.08 -14.18 10.52
N ARG A 2 -6.90 -13.92 11.11
CA ARG A 2 -6.62 -12.65 11.80
C ARG A 2 -5.77 -11.78 10.88
N ILE A 3 -6.31 -10.64 10.45
CA ILE A 3 -5.77 -9.82 9.36
C ILE A 3 -5.45 -8.43 9.88
N LEU A 4 -4.18 -8.03 9.80
CA LEU A 4 -3.75 -6.67 10.08
C LEU A 4 -3.84 -5.84 8.81
N VAL A 5 -4.51 -4.68 8.86
CA VAL A 5 -4.51 -3.68 7.79
C VAL A 5 -3.88 -2.41 8.31
N THR A 6 -2.72 -2.01 7.76
CA THR A 6 -2.08 -0.74 8.11
C THR A 6 -2.61 0.39 7.25
N GLY A 7 -2.43 1.64 7.69
CA GLY A 7 -2.88 2.80 6.90
C GLY A 7 -4.38 3.02 6.91
N LYS A 8 -5.06 2.72 8.03
CA LYS A 8 -6.52 2.83 8.19
C LYS A 8 -7.12 4.20 7.83
N GLY A 9 -6.33 5.27 7.91
CA GLY A 9 -6.79 6.63 7.59
C GLY A 9 -6.64 7.00 6.11
N GLY A 10 -5.92 6.20 5.32
CA GLY A 10 -5.71 6.41 3.89
C GLY A 10 -6.91 5.97 3.04
N GLN A 11 -6.88 6.33 1.76
CA GLN A 11 -7.96 6.02 0.82
C GLN A 11 -8.31 4.52 0.79
N LEU A 12 -7.32 3.68 0.52
CA LEU A 12 -7.51 2.22 0.46
C LEU A 12 -7.87 1.62 1.82
N GLY A 13 -7.21 2.06 2.91
CA GLY A 13 -7.52 1.56 4.26
C GLY A 13 -8.98 1.80 4.65
N LYS A 14 -9.52 2.98 4.34
CA LYS A 14 -10.95 3.30 4.57
C LYS A 14 -11.86 2.49 3.65
N SER A 15 -11.54 2.38 2.36
CA SER A 15 -12.34 1.57 1.42
C SER A 15 -12.39 0.09 1.82
N ILE A 16 -11.30 -0.47 2.39
CA ILE A 16 -11.31 -1.83 2.94
C ILE A 16 -12.22 -1.90 4.18
N GLN A 17 -12.17 -0.91 5.09
CA GLN A 17 -13.04 -0.87 6.27
C GLN A 17 -14.51 -0.91 5.89
N ASP A 18 -14.94 -0.04 4.96
CA ASP A 18 -16.32 0.01 4.50
C ASP A 18 -16.77 -1.31 3.88
N LEU A 19 -15.89 -1.90 3.06
CA LEU A 19 -16.19 -3.15 2.39
C LEU A 19 -16.28 -4.33 3.38
N VAL A 20 -15.42 -4.37 4.40
CA VAL A 20 -15.47 -5.38 5.47
C VAL A 20 -16.78 -5.29 6.25
N VAL A 21 -17.22 -4.07 6.59
CA VAL A 21 -18.48 -3.84 7.29
C VAL A 21 -19.67 -4.21 6.41
N SER A 22 -19.70 -3.78 5.16
CA SER A 22 -20.83 -3.98 4.25
C SER A 22 -21.01 -5.42 3.76
N THR A 23 -19.95 -6.24 3.81
CA THR A 23 -19.98 -7.64 3.34
C THR A 23 -19.95 -8.67 4.47
N GLU A 24 -20.10 -8.25 5.72
CA GLU A 24 -20.16 -9.11 6.91
C GLU A 24 -19.07 -10.18 6.91
N GLN A 25 -17.81 -9.76 6.71
CA GLN A 25 -16.67 -10.68 6.67
C GLN A 25 -16.52 -11.45 7.98
N ASN A 26 -16.32 -12.76 7.91
CA ASN A 26 -16.13 -13.63 9.07
C ASN A 26 -14.68 -13.64 9.62
N ASP A 27 -13.76 -12.95 8.97
CA ASP A 27 -12.37 -12.84 9.38
C ASP A 27 -12.20 -11.67 10.39
N ASP A 28 -11.23 -11.79 11.29
CA ASP A 28 -10.91 -10.78 12.31
C ASP A 28 -9.98 -9.71 11.69
N PHE A 29 -10.55 -8.56 11.31
CA PHE A 29 -9.81 -7.44 10.73
C PHE A 29 -9.40 -6.43 11.79
N ILE A 30 -8.10 -6.18 11.90
CA ILE A 30 -7.50 -5.19 12.80
C ILE A 30 -6.92 -4.06 11.97
N PHE A 31 -7.46 -2.85 12.14
CA PHE A 31 -7.05 -1.66 11.38
C PHE A 31 -6.18 -0.75 12.22
N THR A 32 -4.98 -0.39 11.72
CA THR A 32 -4.05 0.50 12.40
C THR A 32 -3.73 1.74 11.59
N GLY A 33 -3.59 2.85 12.30
CA GLY A 33 -3.03 4.09 11.79
C GLY A 33 -1.72 4.44 12.50
N ARG A 34 -1.23 5.64 12.24
CA ARG A 34 0.06 6.11 12.80
C ARG A 34 0.09 6.14 14.33
N LYS A 35 -1.07 6.37 14.98
CA LYS A 35 -1.14 6.42 16.45
C LYS A 35 -0.88 5.07 17.10
N GLU A 36 -1.37 3.99 16.48
CA GLU A 36 -1.24 2.62 16.97
C GLU A 36 0.07 1.98 16.49
N LEU A 37 0.42 2.22 15.23
CA LEU A 37 1.59 1.63 14.56
C LEU A 37 2.27 2.71 13.71
N ASP A 38 3.25 3.40 14.29
CA ASP A 38 4.04 4.40 13.59
C ASP A 38 5.19 3.74 12.82
N LEU A 39 5.08 3.69 11.50
CA LEU A 39 6.08 3.11 10.61
C LEU A 39 7.36 3.96 10.48
N SER A 40 7.33 5.21 10.93
CA SER A 40 8.54 6.04 10.99
C SER A 40 9.44 5.70 12.20
N ASN A 41 8.98 4.80 13.08
CA ASN A 41 9.68 4.44 14.31
C ASN A 41 9.76 2.91 14.47
N GLU A 42 10.95 2.35 14.32
CA GLU A 42 11.18 0.91 14.43
C GLU A 42 10.74 0.34 15.79
N ASN A 43 10.99 1.06 16.88
CA ASN A 43 10.53 0.63 18.22
C ASN A 43 9.00 0.56 18.32
N SER A 44 8.28 1.41 17.59
CA SER A 44 6.81 1.34 17.50
C SER A 44 6.37 0.05 16.82
N ILE A 45 7.04 -0.33 15.73
CA ILE A 45 6.76 -1.57 14.99
C ILE A 45 7.01 -2.78 15.91
N ASP A 46 8.18 -2.87 16.53
CA ASP A 46 8.53 -3.98 17.42
C ASP A 46 7.55 -4.11 18.59
N ARG A 47 7.22 -3.00 19.25
CA ARG A 47 6.27 -3.00 20.37
C ARG A 47 4.89 -3.46 19.95
N TYR A 48 4.40 -2.94 18.81
CA TYR A 48 3.08 -3.30 18.30
C TYR A 48 2.98 -4.81 18.03
N PHE A 49 3.93 -5.36 17.29
CA PHE A 49 3.90 -6.79 16.94
C PHE A 49 4.26 -7.75 18.09
N ARG A 50 4.95 -7.26 19.13
CA ARG A 50 5.12 -8.04 20.38
C ARG A 50 3.84 -8.10 21.21
N ALA A 51 3.05 -7.00 21.21
CA ALA A 51 1.78 -6.94 21.91
C ALA A 51 0.63 -7.60 21.13
N ASN A 52 0.80 -7.80 19.83
CA ASN A 52 -0.20 -8.31 18.89
C ASN A 52 0.46 -9.34 17.98
N ASP A 53 0.44 -10.59 18.38
CA ASP A 53 0.95 -11.70 17.59
C ASP A 53 -0.18 -12.51 16.89
N GLY A 54 0.21 -13.50 16.10
CA GLY A 54 -0.71 -14.47 15.51
C GLY A 54 -1.55 -13.89 14.36
N PHE A 55 -1.05 -12.92 13.63
CA PHE A 55 -1.65 -12.53 12.35
C PHE A 55 -1.44 -13.63 11.31
N ASP A 56 -2.50 -13.94 10.55
CA ASP A 56 -2.43 -14.82 9.39
C ASP A 56 -1.97 -14.05 8.15
N VAL A 57 -2.38 -12.76 8.06
CA VAL A 57 -2.05 -11.87 6.93
C VAL A 57 -1.81 -10.44 7.43
N VAL A 58 -0.81 -9.78 6.85
CA VAL A 58 -0.60 -8.33 6.96
C VAL A 58 -0.91 -7.70 5.60
N VAL A 59 -1.84 -6.74 5.56
CA VAL A 59 -2.14 -5.91 4.39
C VAL A 59 -1.55 -4.53 4.64
N ASN A 60 -0.42 -4.24 4.00
CA ASN A 60 0.25 -2.96 4.17
C ASN A 60 -0.24 -1.93 3.15
N CYS A 61 -1.20 -1.09 3.58
CA CYS A 61 -1.70 0.07 2.83
C CYS A 61 -1.02 1.38 3.27
N ALA A 62 -0.17 1.36 4.30
CA ALA A 62 0.52 2.54 4.78
C ALA A 62 1.75 2.82 3.91
N ALA A 63 1.95 4.09 3.57
CA ALA A 63 3.12 4.57 2.85
C ALA A 63 3.33 6.07 3.10
N TYR A 64 4.54 6.54 2.90
CA TYR A 64 4.83 7.94 2.65
C TYR A 64 4.50 8.23 1.18
N THR A 65 3.50 9.05 0.89
CA THR A 65 2.95 9.24 -0.46
C THR A 65 3.11 10.66 -1.01
N ALA A 66 3.73 11.57 -0.28
CA ALA A 66 3.97 12.94 -0.73
C ALA A 66 5.19 12.96 -1.66
N VAL A 67 4.97 12.69 -2.97
CA VAL A 67 6.01 12.48 -3.98
C VAL A 67 7.02 13.63 -3.99
N ASP A 68 6.56 14.88 -4.13
CA ASP A 68 7.42 16.05 -4.22
C ASP A 68 8.19 16.30 -2.91
N LYS A 69 7.55 16.09 -1.76
CA LYS A 69 8.21 16.25 -0.46
C LYS A 69 9.26 15.16 -0.19
N ALA A 70 9.13 14.00 -0.80
CA ALA A 70 10.09 12.91 -0.65
C ALA A 70 11.49 13.30 -1.12
N GLU A 71 11.62 14.28 -2.02
CA GLU A 71 12.94 14.80 -2.44
C GLU A 71 13.67 15.52 -1.31
N GLY A 72 12.95 16.21 -0.42
CA GLY A 72 13.51 16.87 0.76
C GLY A 72 13.46 16.05 2.05
N GLU A 73 12.65 14.99 2.07
CA GLU A 73 12.41 14.14 3.26
C GLU A 73 12.78 12.66 2.96
N GLN A 74 13.92 12.46 2.27
CA GLN A 74 14.35 11.14 1.78
C GLN A 74 14.48 10.10 2.89
N GLU A 75 15.06 10.48 4.03
CA GLU A 75 15.23 9.58 5.19
C GLU A 75 13.87 9.11 5.74
N LEU A 76 12.90 10.01 5.86
CA LEU A 76 11.55 9.66 6.32
C LEU A 76 10.82 8.78 5.30
N ALA A 77 10.95 9.08 4.01
CA ALA A 77 10.38 8.27 2.94
C ALA A 77 11.01 6.86 2.93
N ASP A 78 12.33 6.74 3.07
CA ASP A 78 13.03 5.45 3.14
C ASP A 78 12.63 4.66 4.40
N GLN A 79 12.57 5.33 5.54
CA GLN A 79 12.16 4.70 6.80
C GLN A 79 10.76 4.06 6.68
N ILE A 80 9.79 4.74 6.05
CA ILE A 80 8.40 4.26 5.96
C ILE A 80 8.21 3.29 4.79
N ASN A 81 8.75 3.61 3.60
CA ASN A 81 8.50 2.86 2.38
C ASN A 81 9.42 1.66 2.18
N HIS A 82 10.58 1.63 2.84
CA HIS A 82 11.59 0.58 2.72
C HIS A 82 11.85 -0.11 4.06
N LEU A 83 12.46 0.56 5.05
CA LEU A 83 12.92 -0.09 6.28
C LEU A 83 11.76 -0.67 7.11
N ALA A 84 10.66 0.06 7.25
CA ALA A 84 9.47 -0.43 7.93
C ALA A 84 8.84 -1.61 7.18
N VAL A 85 8.84 -1.59 5.84
CA VAL A 85 8.32 -2.68 5.00
C VAL A 85 9.19 -3.93 5.17
N LYS A 86 10.52 -3.77 5.13
CA LYS A 86 11.47 -4.86 5.43
C LYS A 86 11.22 -5.45 6.81
N LYS A 87 11.08 -4.61 7.83
CA LYS A 87 10.80 -5.04 9.21
C LYS A 87 9.48 -5.81 9.32
N MET A 88 8.42 -5.34 8.66
CA MET A 88 7.14 -6.06 8.62
C MET A 88 7.27 -7.43 7.92
N ALA A 89 8.05 -7.53 6.84
CA ALA A 89 8.32 -8.80 6.18
C ALA A 89 9.07 -9.78 7.10
N GLU A 90 10.09 -9.33 7.82
CA GLU A 90 10.82 -10.14 8.81
C GLU A 90 9.90 -10.67 9.94
N ILE A 91 9.01 -9.82 10.42
CA ILE A 91 8.03 -10.20 11.45
C ILE A 91 7.00 -11.17 10.88
N ALA A 92 6.49 -10.92 9.67
CA ALA A 92 5.54 -11.80 9.01
C ALA A 92 6.10 -13.21 8.83
N ILE A 93 7.39 -13.35 8.47
CA ILE A 93 8.07 -14.67 8.41
C ILE A 93 8.06 -15.35 9.78
N LYS A 94 8.44 -14.64 10.84
CA LYS A 94 8.49 -15.19 12.21
C LYS A 94 7.11 -15.66 12.68
N GLN A 95 6.05 -14.92 12.32
CA GLN A 95 4.66 -15.26 12.65
C GLN A 95 4.03 -16.25 11.66
N LYS A 96 4.74 -16.66 10.60
CA LYS A 96 4.20 -17.46 9.48
C LYS A 96 3.01 -16.79 8.80
N ALA A 97 2.96 -15.47 8.85
CA ALA A 97 1.96 -14.64 8.18
C ALA A 97 2.30 -14.43 6.71
N LYS A 98 1.29 -14.13 5.90
CA LYS A 98 1.45 -13.64 4.53
C LYS A 98 1.45 -12.12 4.51
N LEU A 99 2.01 -11.53 3.44
CA LEU A 99 2.07 -10.08 3.26
C LEU A 99 1.43 -9.69 1.92
N ILE A 100 0.49 -8.75 1.95
CA ILE A 100 0.03 -7.99 0.78
C ILE A 100 0.57 -6.58 0.92
N HIS A 101 1.36 -6.12 -0.04
CA HIS A 101 1.96 -4.79 -0.02
C HIS A 101 1.48 -3.97 -1.21
N ILE A 102 1.02 -2.75 -0.96
CA ILE A 102 0.63 -1.81 -2.00
C ILE A 102 1.85 -0.97 -2.41
N SER A 103 2.22 -1.09 -3.68
CA SER A 103 3.30 -0.34 -4.30
C SER A 103 2.77 0.65 -5.33
N THR A 104 3.61 1.15 -6.21
CA THR A 104 3.33 2.24 -7.13
C THR A 104 3.91 1.97 -8.52
N ASP A 105 3.36 2.61 -9.54
CA ASP A 105 3.90 2.74 -10.89
C ASP A 105 5.17 3.62 -10.96
N TYR A 106 5.41 4.49 -9.96
CA TYR A 106 6.64 5.29 -9.86
C TYR A 106 7.94 4.46 -9.72
N VAL A 107 7.84 3.13 -9.66
CA VAL A 107 8.99 2.23 -9.79
C VAL A 107 9.52 2.15 -11.23
N PHE A 108 8.76 2.64 -12.20
CA PHE A 108 9.17 2.77 -13.60
C PHE A 108 9.67 4.18 -13.91
N ASP A 109 10.35 4.35 -15.05
CA ASP A 109 10.85 5.65 -15.52
C ASP A 109 9.80 6.51 -16.24
N GLY A 110 8.73 5.92 -16.74
CA GLY A 110 7.68 6.62 -17.48
C GLY A 110 8.01 6.84 -18.96
N GLU A 111 9.09 6.27 -19.49
CA GLU A 111 9.56 6.51 -20.87
C GLU A 111 8.98 5.52 -21.91
N SER A 112 8.13 4.59 -21.49
CA SER A 112 7.56 3.58 -22.40
C SER A 112 6.30 4.10 -23.09
N ASP A 113 6.24 3.92 -24.42
CA ASP A 113 5.02 4.15 -25.21
C ASP A 113 3.99 3.00 -25.08
N GLU A 114 4.41 1.87 -24.49
CA GLU A 114 3.58 0.70 -24.26
C GLU A 114 3.25 0.55 -22.76
N PRO A 115 2.09 -0.04 -22.41
CA PRO A 115 1.75 -0.29 -21.01
C PRO A 115 2.81 -1.12 -20.28
N TYR A 116 3.20 -0.69 -19.10
CA TYR A 116 4.09 -1.47 -18.23
C TYR A 116 3.42 -2.75 -17.73
N THR A 117 4.19 -3.81 -17.64
CA THR A 117 3.79 -5.11 -17.10
C THR A 117 4.54 -5.40 -15.79
N GLU A 118 4.18 -6.49 -15.12
CA GLU A 118 4.83 -6.92 -13.87
C GLU A 118 6.31 -7.28 -14.07
N VAL A 119 6.70 -7.61 -15.28
CA VAL A 119 8.08 -7.99 -15.64
C VAL A 119 8.86 -6.88 -16.34
N SER A 120 8.24 -5.72 -16.59
CA SER A 120 8.93 -4.56 -17.16
C SER A 120 10.07 -4.10 -16.26
N LYS A 121 11.16 -3.63 -16.89
CA LYS A 121 12.33 -3.13 -16.18
C LYS A 121 11.92 -1.94 -15.27
N VAL A 122 12.31 -2.00 -14.00
CA VAL A 122 12.11 -0.93 -13.05
C VAL A 122 13.29 0.05 -13.10
N ASN A 123 13.00 1.37 -13.08
CA ASN A 123 13.99 2.43 -13.12
C ASN A 123 13.43 3.74 -12.52
N PRO A 124 13.16 3.80 -11.18
CA PRO A 124 12.54 4.95 -10.57
C PRO A 124 13.40 6.20 -10.68
N ILE A 125 12.81 7.31 -11.10
CA ILE A 125 13.50 8.58 -11.32
C ILE A 125 13.50 9.48 -10.09
N ASN A 126 12.55 9.31 -9.16
CA ASN A 126 12.39 10.15 -7.96
C ASN A 126 12.58 9.36 -6.65
N SER A 127 12.75 10.07 -5.55
CA SER A 127 13.00 9.50 -4.22
C SER A 127 11.83 8.64 -3.73
N TYR A 128 10.59 9.04 -3.99
CA TYR A 128 9.41 8.23 -3.66
C TYR A 128 9.46 6.86 -4.35
N GLY A 129 9.63 6.83 -5.66
CA GLY A 129 9.72 5.59 -6.43
C GLY A 129 10.89 4.70 -5.99
N LYS A 130 12.06 5.31 -5.73
CA LYS A 130 13.25 4.59 -5.24
C LYS A 130 12.99 3.91 -3.90
N THR A 131 12.40 4.62 -2.94
CA THR A 131 12.11 4.05 -1.61
C THR A 131 11.02 2.97 -1.67
N LYS A 132 9.98 3.16 -2.50
CA LYS A 132 8.96 2.12 -2.75
C LYS A 132 9.55 0.86 -3.38
N LEU A 133 10.42 1.02 -4.37
CA LEU A 133 11.11 -0.10 -5.03
C LEU A 133 12.05 -0.84 -4.06
N ALA A 134 12.77 -0.13 -3.20
CA ALA A 134 13.59 -0.76 -2.16
C ALA A 134 12.76 -1.65 -1.23
N GLY A 135 11.55 -1.19 -0.85
CA GLY A 135 10.59 -2.01 -0.12
C GLY A 135 10.14 -3.26 -0.89
N GLU A 136 9.87 -3.15 -2.20
CA GLU A 136 9.56 -4.33 -3.04
C GLU A 136 10.71 -5.34 -3.06
N PHE A 137 11.96 -4.88 -3.20
CA PHE A 137 13.12 -5.75 -3.21
C PHE A 137 13.29 -6.47 -1.86
N ALA A 138 13.13 -5.76 -0.75
CA ALA A 138 13.17 -6.38 0.58
C ALA A 138 12.10 -7.49 0.75
N ILE A 139 10.87 -7.25 0.26
CA ILE A 139 9.82 -8.27 0.28
C ILE A 139 10.19 -9.47 -0.61
N ARG A 140 10.66 -9.23 -1.83
CA ARG A 140 11.01 -10.30 -2.78
C ARG A 140 12.15 -11.17 -2.26
N GLU A 141 13.13 -10.57 -1.61
CA GLU A 141 14.25 -11.28 -0.98
C GLU A 141 13.79 -12.14 0.21
N LEU A 142 13.01 -11.55 1.11
CA LEU A 142 12.62 -12.18 2.36
C LEU A 142 11.44 -13.15 2.22
N MET A 143 10.47 -12.83 1.35
CA MET A 143 9.19 -13.54 1.23
C MET A 143 8.85 -13.91 -0.22
N PRO A 144 9.69 -14.68 -0.95
CA PRO A 144 9.52 -14.91 -2.39
C PRO A 144 8.23 -15.62 -2.79
N ILE A 145 7.57 -16.32 -1.87
CA ILE A 145 6.35 -17.11 -2.14
C ILE A 145 5.17 -16.75 -1.24
N ASN A 146 5.38 -15.99 -0.17
CA ASN A 146 4.36 -15.68 0.83
C ASN A 146 3.96 -14.20 0.84
N ALA A 147 4.32 -13.46 -0.20
CA ALA A 147 3.93 -12.08 -0.36
C ALA A 147 3.31 -11.83 -1.74
N ILE A 148 2.44 -10.83 -1.80
CA ILE A 148 1.89 -10.25 -3.03
C ILE A 148 2.18 -8.76 -3.00
N ILE A 149 2.77 -8.24 -4.08
CA ILE A 149 3.00 -6.82 -4.30
C ILE A 149 2.01 -6.36 -5.36
N ILE A 150 1.21 -5.33 -5.04
CA ILE A 150 0.24 -4.74 -5.96
C ILE A 150 0.71 -3.32 -6.28
N ARG A 151 1.15 -3.08 -7.51
CA ARG A 151 1.46 -1.75 -8.01
C ARG A 151 0.18 -1.07 -8.45
N THR A 152 0.01 0.19 -8.07
CA THR A 152 -1.16 1.01 -8.39
C THR A 152 -0.70 2.37 -8.91
N SER A 153 -1.56 3.03 -9.66
CA SER A 153 -1.35 4.42 -10.09
C SER A 153 -2.60 5.25 -9.84
N TRP A 154 -2.42 6.54 -9.56
CA TRP A 154 -3.48 7.55 -9.48
C TRP A 154 -4.69 7.10 -8.65
N VAL A 155 -4.42 6.58 -7.44
CA VAL A 155 -5.49 6.09 -6.55
C VAL A 155 -6.40 7.24 -6.15
N TYR A 156 -7.70 7.07 -6.38
CA TYR A 156 -8.73 8.03 -6.01
C TYR A 156 -9.89 7.37 -5.27
N SER A 157 -10.56 8.15 -4.45
CA SER A 157 -11.76 7.77 -3.70
C SER A 157 -12.47 9.01 -3.15
N GLU A 158 -13.61 8.80 -2.53
CA GLU A 158 -14.30 9.78 -1.68
C GLU A 158 -13.48 10.21 -0.46
N TYR A 159 -12.47 9.43 -0.07
CA TYR A 159 -11.60 9.68 1.07
C TYR A 159 -10.31 10.42 0.69
N GLY A 160 -9.78 11.15 1.68
CA GLY A 160 -8.49 11.85 1.55
C GLY A 160 -8.47 12.90 0.45
N ASN A 161 -7.27 13.32 0.08
CA ASN A 161 -7.02 14.23 -1.03
C ASN A 161 -6.56 13.43 -2.24
N ASN A 162 -7.09 13.73 -3.42
CA ASN A 162 -6.70 13.12 -4.69
C ASN A 162 -7.01 14.05 -5.85
N PHE A 163 -6.45 13.75 -7.01
CA PHE A 163 -6.59 14.56 -8.21
C PHE A 163 -8.05 14.83 -8.59
N VAL A 164 -8.91 13.81 -8.54
CA VAL A 164 -10.34 13.95 -8.90
C VAL A 164 -11.03 14.98 -8.02
N LYS A 165 -10.84 14.89 -6.70
CA LYS A 165 -11.43 15.86 -5.76
C LYS A 165 -10.88 17.25 -5.96
N THR A 166 -9.58 17.38 -6.22
CA THR A 166 -8.94 18.68 -6.51
C THR A 166 -9.55 19.30 -7.75
N MET A 167 -9.76 18.54 -8.84
CA MET A 167 -10.41 19.05 -10.04
C MET A 167 -11.86 19.49 -9.79
N LEU A 168 -12.63 18.69 -9.04
CA LEU A 168 -14.01 19.04 -8.68
C LEU A 168 -14.11 20.29 -7.76
N GLU A 169 -13.12 20.55 -6.94
CA GLU A 169 -13.04 21.76 -6.12
C GLU A 169 -12.67 22.98 -6.96
N LEU A 170 -11.66 22.85 -7.83
CA LEU A 170 -11.24 23.92 -8.72
C LEU A 170 -12.32 24.33 -9.72
N ASP A 171 -13.11 23.40 -10.23
CA ASP A 171 -14.24 23.65 -11.14
C ASP A 171 -15.29 24.60 -10.54
N LYS A 172 -15.44 24.61 -9.22
CA LYS A 172 -16.37 25.50 -8.52
C LYS A 172 -15.86 26.96 -8.43
N GLU A 173 -14.55 27.14 -8.50
CA GLU A 173 -13.91 28.44 -8.23
C GLU A 173 -13.29 29.07 -9.46
N LYS A 174 -12.97 28.29 -10.50
CA LYS A 174 -12.22 28.73 -11.68
C LYS A 174 -12.97 28.43 -12.96
N SER A 175 -13.00 29.43 -13.88
CA SER A 175 -13.54 29.25 -15.21
C SER A 175 -12.61 28.50 -16.17
N GLU A 176 -11.32 28.38 -15.80
CA GLU A 176 -10.29 27.71 -16.61
C GLU A 176 -9.29 27.00 -15.67
N ILE A 177 -8.92 25.77 -16.01
CA ILE A 177 -7.96 24.96 -15.25
C ILE A 177 -6.89 24.46 -16.22
N ASN A 178 -5.62 24.76 -15.91
CA ASN A 178 -4.48 24.21 -16.63
C ASN A 178 -4.05 22.89 -16.00
N VAL A 179 -4.00 21.82 -16.80
CA VAL A 179 -3.61 20.49 -16.37
C VAL A 179 -2.42 20.01 -17.21
N VAL A 180 -1.47 19.34 -16.57
CA VAL A 180 -0.34 18.66 -17.24
C VAL A 180 -0.91 17.63 -18.22
N ALA A 181 -0.47 17.66 -19.48
CA ALA A 181 -1.02 16.83 -20.55
C ALA A 181 -0.06 15.76 -21.08
N ASP A 182 1.19 15.74 -20.59
CA ASP A 182 2.25 14.81 -21.00
C ASP A 182 2.39 13.57 -20.11
N GLN A 183 1.53 13.43 -19.09
CA GLN A 183 1.50 12.27 -18.22
C GLN A 183 0.35 11.34 -18.61
N ILE A 184 0.69 10.10 -18.94
CA ILE A 184 -0.26 9.03 -19.24
C ILE A 184 -0.28 8.05 -18.07
N GLY A 185 -1.46 7.75 -17.54
CA GLY A 185 -1.62 6.83 -16.41
C GLY A 185 -3.00 6.22 -16.34
N SER A 186 -3.15 5.17 -15.54
CA SER A 186 -4.42 4.47 -15.33
C SER A 186 -4.96 4.78 -13.94
N PRO A 187 -6.02 5.59 -13.79
CA PRO A 187 -6.61 5.85 -12.48
C PRO A 187 -7.12 4.57 -11.83
N THR A 188 -6.87 4.43 -10.53
CA THR A 188 -7.29 3.26 -9.73
C THR A 188 -8.33 3.70 -8.69
N TYR A 189 -9.58 3.22 -8.81
CA TYR A 189 -10.58 3.46 -7.78
C TYR A 189 -10.28 2.60 -6.53
N ALA A 190 -10.13 3.24 -5.37
CA ALA A 190 -9.70 2.57 -4.14
C ALA A 190 -10.69 1.49 -3.66
N ALA A 191 -11.99 1.65 -3.92
CA ALA A 191 -12.99 0.64 -3.57
C ALA A 191 -12.85 -0.63 -4.45
N ASP A 192 -12.49 -0.50 -5.73
CA ASP A 192 -12.21 -1.66 -6.59
C ASP A 192 -10.92 -2.36 -6.16
N LEU A 193 -9.88 -1.60 -5.82
CA LEU A 193 -8.66 -2.15 -5.26
C LEU A 193 -8.92 -2.88 -3.93
N ALA A 194 -9.79 -2.35 -3.08
CA ALA A 194 -10.23 -3.02 -1.85
C ALA A 194 -10.93 -4.36 -2.14
N ARG A 195 -11.81 -4.42 -3.17
CA ARG A 195 -12.43 -5.68 -3.63
C ARG A 195 -11.39 -6.69 -4.09
N VAL A 196 -10.36 -6.25 -4.81
CA VAL A 196 -9.23 -7.10 -5.23
C VAL A 196 -8.48 -7.66 -4.02
N VAL A 197 -8.16 -6.83 -3.03
CA VAL A 197 -7.51 -7.27 -1.79
C VAL A 197 -8.36 -8.33 -1.08
N LEU A 198 -9.66 -8.10 -0.89
CA LEU A 198 -10.55 -9.08 -0.26
C LEU A 198 -10.71 -10.37 -1.10
N ALA A 199 -10.74 -10.26 -2.42
CA ALA A 199 -10.78 -11.42 -3.31
C ALA A 199 -9.52 -12.28 -3.19
N ILE A 200 -8.33 -11.66 -3.04
CA ILE A 200 -7.07 -12.36 -2.76
C ILE A 200 -7.16 -13.09 -1.42
N LEU A 201 -7.58 -12.41 -0.36
CA LEU A 201 -7.72 -12.98 0.99
C LEU A 201 -8.69 -14.19 1.00
N ASN A 202 -9.73 -14.17 0.18
CA ASN A 202 -10.73 -15.23 0.09
C ASN A 202 -10.30 -16.45 -0.73
N LYS A 203 -9.20 -16.38 -1.52
CA LYS A 203 -8.74 -17.54 -2.29
C LYS A 203 -8.23 -18.67 -1.38
N LYS A 204 -8.61 -19.93 -1.67
CA LYS A 204 -8.25 -21.11 -0.88
C LYS A 204 -6.74 -21.24 -0.62
N ASN A 205 -5.90 -20.90 -1.59
CA ASN A 205 -4.43 -20.96 -1.47
C ASN A 205 -3.86 -19.84 -0.59
N TYR A 206 -4.62 -18.78 -0.34
CA TYR A 206 -4.23 -17.70 0.56
C TYR A 206 -4.65 -17.99 2.00
N ARG A 207 -5.68 -18.80 2.20
CA ARG A 207 -6.10 -19.28 3.53
C ARG A 207 -5.15 -20.36 3.98
N CYS A 208 -4.30 -20.08 4.98
CA CYS A 208 -3.49 -21.10 5.62
C CYS A 208 -4.42 -22.19 6.23
N LYS A 209 -4.20 -23.45 5.85
CA LYS A 209 -4.78 -24.56 6.63
C LYS A 209 -4.12 -24.49 8.00
N LYS A 210 -4.86 -24.09 9.04
CA LYS A 210 -4.45 -24.38 10.41
C LYS A 210 -4.42 -25.90 10.52
N ASN A 211 -3.22 -26.49 10.52
CA ASN A 211 -3.10 -27.87 10.95
C ASN A 211 -3.56 -27.91 12.41
N LYS A 212 -4.63 -28.69 12.65
CA LYS A 212 -5.11 -29.02 13.99
C LYS A 212 -4.05 -29.84 14.73
#